data_eec235c8e213a7e537fb3036d0def385
#
_entry.id   eec235c8e213a7e537fb3036d0def385
#
_cell.length_a   1.000
_cell.length_b   1.000
_cell.length_c   1.000
_cell.angle_alpha   90.00
_cell.angle_beta   90.00
_cell.angle_gamma   90.00
#
_symmetry.space_group_name_H-M   'P 1'
#
loop_
_entity.id
_entity.type
_entity.pdbx_description
1 polymer ?
#
loop_
_entity_poly.entity_id
_entity_poly.type
_entity_poly.pdbx_seq_one_letter_code
_entity_poly.pdbx_strand_id
1 'polypeptide(L)'
;LRRQRQMCIRDRWKEGWIKPVISNKKTGKKVAVIGSGPSGLACAQQLARAGHSVVVFEKNARIGGLLRIGIPDFKMEKHLIDRRMSQMEAEGVEFRVNSHIGKDIKIEELNKDFDAIAFCGGSENPRDLPVKGRELKGIYFAMEFLSQQNDRVAGIKIDSRAEISAKGKNVLVIGGGDTGSD
;
A
#
# COMPACT_ATOMS: atom_id res chain seq x y z
N LEU A 1 -15.74 13.10 -16.82
CA LEU A 1 -16.29 12.24 -15.75
C LEU A 1 -15.29 11.92 -14.64
N ARG A 2 -14.02 11.49 -14.92
CA ARG A 2 -13.02 11.17 -13.89
C ARG A 2 -12.63 12.40 -13.07
N ARG A 3 -12.36 13.56 -13.70
CA ARG A 3 -12.01 14.81 -13.01
C ARG A 3 -13.15 15.30 -12.11
N GLN A 4 -14.40 15.23 -12.56
CA GLN A 4 -15.57 15.58 -11.75
C GLN A 4 -15.67 14.70 -10.49
N ARG A 5 -15.48 13.37 -10.62
CA ARG A 5 -15.48 12.46 -9.47
C ARG A 5 -14.39 12.80 -8.46
N GLN A 6 -13.18 13.10 -8.91
CA GLN A 6 -12.08 13.51 -8.03
C GLN A 6 -12.38 14.83 -7.30
N MET A 7 -12.96 15.81 -8.00
CA MET A 7 -13.39 17.07 -7.38
C MET A 7 -14.45 16.80 -6.31
N CYS A 8 -15.50 16.03 -6.64
CA CYS A 8 -16.55 15.69 -5.69
C CYS A 8 -16.04 14.95 -4.45
N ILE A 9 -15.09 14.00 -4.61
CA ILE A 9 -14.49 13.29 -3.48
C ILE A 9 -13.70 14.26 -2.61
N ARG A 10 -12.87 15.12 -3.20
CA ARG A 10 -12.08 16.11 -2.48
C ARG A 10 -12.98 17.08 -1.70
N ASP A 11 -14.03 17.59 -2.36
CA ASP A 11 -14.95 18.53 -1.76
C ASP A 11 -15.72 17.92 -0.59
N ARG A 12 -16.19 16.68 -0.71
CA ARG A 12 -16.84 15.95 0.40
C ARG A 12 -15.93 15.79 1.62
N TRP A 13 -14.64 15.57 1.42
CA TRP A 13 -13.68 15.56 2.52
C TRP A 13 -13.48 16.95 3.12
N LYS A 14 -13.34 17.99 2.26
CA LYS A 14 -13.15 19.37 2.69
C LYS A 14 -14.32 19.88 3.51
N GLU A 15 -15.54 19.56 3.09
CA GLU A 15 -16.79 19.93 3.78
C GLU A 15 -17.10 19.05 5.01
N GLY A 16 -16.24 18.09 5.33
CA GLY A 16 -16.44 17.20 6.50
C GLY A 16 -17.62 16.24 6.38
N TRP A 17 -18.11 15.99 5.16
CA TRP A 17 -19.23 15.07 4.94
C TRP A 17 -18.82 13.61 5.05
N ILE A 18 -17.54 13.30 4.88
CA ILE A 18 -17.02 11.96 5.07
C ILE A 18 -16.66 11.80 6.54
N LYS A 19 -17.45 11.00 7.25
CA LYS A 19 -17.26 10.68 8.66
C LYS A 19 -17.00 9.18 8.83
N PRO A 20 -16.31 8.77 9.90
CA PRO A 20 -16.20 7.36 10.26
C PRO A 20 -17.58 6.72 10.44
N VAL A 21 -17.74 5.51 9.92
CA VAL A 21 -18.98 4.71 10.07
C VAL A 21 -18.70 3.59 11.05
N ILE A 22 -19.14 3.77 12.28
CA ILE A 22 -18.95 2.79 13.36
C ILE A 22 -20.15 1.85 13.39
N SER A 23 -19.89 0.55 13.34
CA SER A 23 -20.96 -0.45 13.47
C SER A 23 -21.53 -0.50 14.88
N ASN A 24 -22.85 -0.39 14.98
CA ASN A 24 -23.57 -0.54 16.24
C ASN A 24 -23.72 -2.01 16.68
N LYS A 25 -23.51 -2.96 15.75
CA LYS A 25 -23.60 -4.40 16.02
C LYS A 25 -22.20 -5.00 15.95
N LYS A 26 -21.77 -5.64 17.03
CA LYS A 26 -20.51 -6.40 17.04
C LYS A 26 -20.82 -7.88 16.81
N THR A 27 -20.11 -8.49 15.88
CA THR A 27 -20.29 -9.91 15.53
C THR A 27 -19.55 -10.85 16.47
N GLY A 28 -18.59 -10.33 17.24
CA GLY A 28 -17.67 -11.12 18.05
C GLY A 28 -16.58 -11.84 17.23
N LYS A 29 -16.59 -11.69 15.90
CA LYS A 29 -15.63 -12.33 15.01
C LYS A 29 -14.42 -11.44 14.77
N LYS A 30 -13.24 -12.08 14.73
CA LYS A 30 -11.96 -11.43 14.44
C LYS A 30 -11.46 -11.83 13.06
N VAL A 31 -11.07 -10.86 12.24
CA VAL A 31 -10.56 -11.13 10.89
C VAL A 31 -9.17 -10.51 10.72
N ALA A 32 -8.22 -11.32 10.27
CA ALA A 32 -6.90 -10.88 9.83
C ALA A 32 -6.95 -10.53 8.33
N VAL A 33 -6.47 -9.35 7.96
CA VAL A 33 -6.28 -8.95 6.56
C VAL A 33 -4.78 -8.84 6.31
N ILE A 34 -4.25 -9.64 5.38
CA ILE A 34 -2.83 -9.69 5.06
C ILE A 34 -2.55 -8.81 3.84
N GLY A 35 -1.86 -7.71 4.05
CA GLY A 35 -1.54 -6.70 3.04
C GLY A 35 -2.43 -5.46 3.14
N SER A 36 -1.79 -4.29 3.08
CA SER A 36 -2.41 -2.97 3.20
C SER A 36 -2.55 -2.23 1.86
N GLY A 37 -2.48 -2.95 0.75
CA GLY A 37 -2.78 -2.38 -0.56
C GLY A 37 -4.25 -2.02 -0.71
N PRO A 38 -4.68 -1.49 -1.88
CA PRO A 38 -6.06 -1.05 -2.11
C PRO A 38 -7.11 -2.11 -1.76
N SER A 39 -6.85 -3.37 -2.12
CA SER A 39 -7.77 -4.48 -1.84
C SER A 39 -7.88 -4.77 -0.34
N GLY A 40 -6.74 -4.79 0.38
CA GLY A 40 -6.72 -5.02 1.81
C GLY A 40 -7.41 -3.91 2.59
N LEU A 41 -7.14 -2.65 2.25
CA LEU A 41 -7.81 -1.52 2.88
C LEU A 41 -9.33 -1.52 2.63
N ALA A 42 -9.76 -1.82 1.39
CA ALA A 42 -11.18 -1.92 1.08
C ALA A 42 -11.86 -3.06 1.85
N CYS A 43 -11.23 -4.24 1.89
CA CYS A 43 -11.70 -5.40 2.63
C CYS A 43 -11.83 -5.08 4.13
N ALA A 44 -10.76 -4.55 4.73
CA ALA A 44 -10.73 -4.23 6.15
C ALA A 44 -11.81 -3.22 6.55
N GLN A 45 -12.00 -2.17 5.76
CA GLN A 45 -13.03 -1.16 6.05
C GLN A 45 -14.44 -1.76 6.01
N GLN A 46 -14.76 -2.57 4.99
CA GLN A 46 -16.09 -3.18 4.89
C GLN A 46 -16.34 -4.18 6.02
N LEU A 47 -15.35 -4.98 6.40
CA LEU A 47 -15.46 -5.91 7.52
C LEU A 47 -15.65 -5.19 8.85
N ALA A 48 -14.93 -4.09 9.10
CA ALA A 48 -15.11 -3.28 10.30
C ALA A 48 -16.53 -2.68 10.38
N ARG A 49 -17.02 -2.14 9.24
CA ARG A 49 -18.39 -1.61 9.12
C ARG A 49 -19.47 -2.68 9.28
N ALA A 50 -19.18 -3.93 8.92
CA ALA A 50 -20.04 -5.08 9.19
C ALA A 50 -20.03 -5.51 10.67
N GLY A 51 -19.15 -4.95 11.49
CA GLY A 51 -19.09 -5.19 12.94
C GLY A 51 -18.07 -6.23 13.37
N HIS A 52 -17.17 -6.65 12.49
CA HIS A 52 -16.06 -7.53 12.84
C HIS A 52 -14.91 -6.74 13.48
N SER A 53 -14.13 -7.39 14.34
CA SER A 53 -12.82 -6.89 14.77
C SER A 53 -11.80 -7.19 13.68
N VAL A 54 -11.13 -6.17 13.16
CA VAL A 54 -10.25 -6.31 11.99
C VAL A 54 -8.85 -5.84 12.31
N VAL A 55 -7.86 -6.68 11.98
CA VAL A 55 -6.45 -6.34 12.05
C VAL A 55 -5.84 -6.47 10.66
N VAL A 56 -5.20 -5.41 10.18
CA VAL A 56 -4.45 -5.40 8.92
C VAL A 56 -2.97 -5.57 9.22
N PHE A 57 -2.37 -6.61 8.66
CA PHE A 57 -0.93 -6.88 8.75
C PHE A 57 -0.23 -6.39 7.49
N GLU A 58 0.78 -5.56 7.67
CA GLU A 58 1.62 -5.03 6.58
C GLU A 58 3.09 -5.34 6.86
N LYS A 59 3.77 -5.93 5.89
CA LYS A 59 5.20 -6.26 6.01
C LYS A 59 6.12 -5.05 6.00
N ASN A 60 5.70 -3.97 5.33
CA ASN A 60 6.46 -2.73 5.26
C ASN A 60 6.20 -1.86 6.49
N ALA A 61 7.05 -0.86 6.69
CA ALA A 61 6.93 0.11 7.79
C ALA A 61 5.76 1.10 7.60
N ARG A 62 5.14 1.13 6.42
CA ARG A 62 4.06 2.08 6.09
C ARG A 62 2.92 1.42 5.35
N ILE A 63 1.70 1.75 5.76
CA ILE A 63 0.45 1.26 5.17
C ILE A 63 0.23 1.89 3.78
N GLY A 64 -0.40 1.14 2.87
CA GLY A 64 -0.86 1.65 1.58
C GLY A 64 -0.42 0.82 0.37
N GLY A 65 0.51 -0.13 0.54
CA GLY A 65 1.02 -0.95 -0.56
C GLY A 65 1.50 -0.09 -1.74
N LEU A 66 1.18 -0.47 -2.97
CA LEU A 66 1.58 0.26 -4.18
C LEU A 66 1.10 1.73 -4.22
N LEU A 67 0.03 2.07 -3.53
CA LEU A 67 -0.40 3.48 -3.42
C LEU A 67 0.68 4.33 -2.74
N ARG A 68 1.38 3.76 -1.78
CA ARG A 68 2.42 4.45 -1.02
C ARG A 68 3.80 4.33 -1.65
N ILE A 69 4.19 3.12 -2.04
CA ILE A 69 5.56 2.84 -2.47
C ILE A 69 5.75 2.85 -3.99
N GLY A 70 4.67 2.72 -4.78
CA GLY A 70 4.73 2.65 -6.24
C GLY A 70 4.32 3.95 -6.93
N ILE A 71 3.17 4.51 -6.58
CA ILE A 71 2.63 5.69 -7.23
C ILE A 71 3.38 6.95 -6.76
N PRO A 72 3.92 7.80 -7.67
CA PRO A 72 4.58 9.05 -7.31
C PRO A 72 3.60 10.08 -6.68
N ASP A 73 4.14 10.97 -5.84
CA ASP A 73 3.35 11.99 -5.14
C ASP A 73 2.62 12.96 -6.08
N PHE A 74 3.22 13.28 -7.24
CA PHE A 74 2.57 14.15 -8.22
C PHE A 74 1.31 13.53 -8.85
N LYS A 75 1.15 12.20 -8.80
CA LYS A 75 -0.09 11.50 -9.20
C LYS A 75 -1.05 11.31 -8.03
N MET A 76 -0.52 11.03 -6.83
CA MET A 76 -1.31 10.84 -5.62
C MET A 76 -0.51 11.19 -4.37
N GLU A 77 -0.86 12.30 -3.75
CA GLU A 77 -0.28 12.77 -2.50
C GLU A 77 -0.52 11.79 -1.35
N LYS A 78 0.51 11.47 -0.58
CA LYS A 78 0.44 10.40 0.44
C LYS A 78 -0.42 10.76 1.64
N HIS A 79 -0.61 12.05 1.94
CA HIS A 79 -1.55 12.48 2.98
C HIS A 79 -2.99 12.00 2.75
N LEU A 80 -3.37 11.70 1.49
CA LEU A 80 -4.68 11.14 1.17
C LEU A 80 -4.84 9.71 1.70
N ILE A 81 -3.74 8.94 1.72
CA ILE A 81 -3.70 7.61 2.34
C ILE A 81 -3.81 7.76 3.85
N ASP A 82 -3.01 8.66 4.45
CA ASP A 82 -2.98 8.87 5.90
C ASP A 82 -4.36 9.30 6.42
N ARG A 83 -5.02 10.22 5.72
CA ARG A 83 -6.40 10.63 6.01
C ARG A 83 -7.37 9.45 5.98
N ARG A 84 -7.24 8.54 4.98
CA ARG A 84 -8.08 7.36 4.89
C ARG A 84 -7.80 6.38 6.02
N MET A 85 -6.54 6.19 6.38
CA MET A 85 -6.15 5.36 7.51
C MET A 85 -6.76 5.86 8.81
N SER A 86 -6.63 7.16 9.11
CA SER A 86 -7.22 7.76 10.31
C SER A 86 -8.73 7.55 10.38
N GLN A 87 -9.43 7.63 9.24
CA GLN A 87 -10.85 7.29 9.18
C GLN A 87 -11.09 5.82 9.53
N MET A 88 -10.31 4.89 8.98
CA MET A 88 -10.47 3.46 9.21
C MET A 88 -10.13 3.06 10.66
N GLU A 89 -9.12 3.69 11.25
CA GLU A 89 -8.79 3.54 12.68
C GLU A 89 -9.95 3.98 13.56
N ALA A 90 -10.57 5.12 13.24
CA ALA A 90 -11.78 5.58 13.92
C ALA A 90 -12.99 4.66 13.70
N GLU A 91 -13.03 3.88 12.62
CA GLU A 91 -14.02 2.84 12.34
C GLU A 91 -13.69 1.51 13.05
N GLY A 92 -12.53 1.41 13.73
CA GLY A 92 -12.13 0.27 14.54
C GLY A 92 -11.21 -0.73 13.83
N VAL A 93 -10.56 -0.33 12.74
CA VAL A 93 -9.50 -1.12 12.09
C VAL A 93 -8.18 -0.92 12.82
N GLU A 94 -7.53 -2.01 13.21
CA GLU A 94 -6.17 -2.00 13.75
C GLU A 94 -5.15 -2.24 12.62
N PHE A 95 -4.06 -1.48 12.61
CA PHE A 95 -2.96 -1.66 11.67
C PHE A 95 -1.69 -2.13 12.38
N ARG A 96 -1.08 -3.20 11.87
CA ARG A 96 0.21 -3.73 12.33
C ARG A 96 1.21 -3.70 11.18
N VAL A 97 2.12 -2.75 11.22
CA VAL A 97 3.23 -2.64 10.27
C VAL A 97 4.42 -3.50 10.71
N ASN A 98 5.42 -3.66 9.81
CA ASN A 98 6.59 -4.51 10.04
C ASN A 98 6.21 -5.95 10.46
N SER A 99 5.12 -6.47 9.88
CA SER A 99 4.51 -7.75 10.25
C SER A 99 4.38 -8.62 9.01
N HIS A 100 5.45 -9.32 8.64
CA HIS A 100 5.48 -10.19 7.47
C HIS A 100 4.95 -11.58 7.82
N ILE A 101 3.72 -11.86 7.39
CA ILE A 101 3.10 -13.17 7.59
C ILE A 101 3.84 -14.24 6.76
N GLY A 102 4.15 -15.35 7.39
CA GLY A 102 4.95 -16.42 6.83
C GLY A 102 6.45 -16.28 7.07
N LYS A 103 6.92 -15.12 7.56
CA LYS A 103 8.32 -14.91 7.95
C LYS A 103 8.44 -14.54 9.43
N ASP A 104 7.83 -13.44 9.84
CA ASP A 104 7.90 -12.93 11.21
C ASP A 104 6.78 -13.50 12.09
N ILE A 105 5.62 -13.72 11.50
CA ILE A 105 4.44 -14.29 12.14
C ILE A 105 4.01 -15.53 11.35
N LYS A 106 3.86 -16.66 12.03
CA LYS A 106 3.44 -17.90 11.41
C LYS A 106 1.94 -17.90 11.14
N ILE A 107 1.54 -18.56 10.06
CA ILE A 107 0.11 -18.66 9.70
C ILE A 107 -0.71 -19.41 10.76
N GLU A 108 -0.07 -20.37 11.46
CA GLU A 108 -0.69 -21.12 12.53
C GLU A 108 -1.07 -20.25 13.73
N GLU A 109 -0.32 -19.16 13.97
CA GLU A 109 -0.64 -18.19 15.02
C GLU A 109 -1.91 -17.41 14.64
N LEU A 110 -2.01 -16.97 13.37
CA LEU A 110 -3.22 -16.30 12.89
C LEU A 110 -4.46 -17.21 12.96
N ASN A 111 -4.30 -18.48 12.64
CA ASN A 111 -5.41 -19.46 12.70
C ASN A 111 -5.93 -19.72 14.13
N LYS A 112 -5.11 -19.42 15.16
CA LYS A 112 -5.54 -19.53 16.57
C LYS A 112 -6.27 -18.25 17.04
N ASP A 113 -5.81 -17.10 16.56
CA ASP A 113 -6.23 -15.79 17.07
C ASP A 113 -7.37 -15.15 16.28
N PHE A 114 -7.62 -15.64 15.05
CA PHE A 114 -8.60 -15.08 14.12
C PHE A 114 -9.57 -16.14 13.60
N ASP A 115 -10.83 -15.75 13.44
CA ASP A 115 -11.89 -16.58 12.87
C ASP A 115 -11.77 -16.73 11.34
N ALA A 116 -11.17 -15.74 10.68
CA ALA A 116 -10.94 -15.75 9.23
C ALA A 116 -9.71 -14.94 8.85
N ILE A 117 -9.11 -15.30 7.72
CA ILE A 117 -7.94 -14.63 7.15
C ILE A 117 -8.24 -14.26 5.70
N ALA A 118 -8.06 -12.98 5.36
CA ALA A 118 -8.18 -12.46 4.00
C ALA A 118 -6.79 -12.15 3.43
N PHE A 119 -6.38 -12.86 2.38
CA PHE A 119 -5.10 -12.62 1.70
C PHE A 119 -5.24 -11.51 0.65
N CYS A 120 -4.59 -10.39 0.87
CA CYS A 120 -4.59 -9.20 0.02
C CYS A 120 -3.15 -8.74 -0.32
N GLY A 121 -2.22 -9.67 -0.43
CA GLY A 121 -0.77 -9.43 -0.57
C GLY A 121 -0.35 -8.77 -1.88
N GLY A 122 -1.21 -8.76 -2.90
CA GLY A 122 -0.88 -8.23 -4.22
C GLY A 122 0.07 -9.14 -5.02
N SER A 123 0.62 -8.61 -6.11
CA SER A 123 1.61 -9.28 -6.95
C SER A 123 2.90 -8.47 -6.95
N GLU A 124 3.99 -9.04 -6.42
CA GLU A 124 5.27 -8.34 -6.29
C GLU A 124 6.38 -8.91 -7.18
N ASN A 125 6.15 -10.10 -7.76
CA ASN A 125 7.12 -10.67 -8.68
C ASN A 125 7.04 -9.98 -10.04
N PRO A 126 8.07 -9.21 -10.45
CA PRO A 126 8.08 -8.55 -11.73
C PRO A 126 8.24 -9.58 -12.86
N ARG A 127 7.68 -9.27 -14.03
CA ARG A 127 8.02 -9.99 -15.26
C ARG A 127 9.39 -9.51 -15.70
N ASP A 128 10.33 -10.44 -15.86
CA ASP A 128 11.66 -10.12 -16.37
C ASP A 128 11.69 -10.20 -17.90
N LEU A 129 12.72 -9.57 -18.47
CA LEU A 129 13.04 -9.62 -19.89
C LEU A 129 14.36 -10.40 -20.05
N PRO A 130 14.29 -11.73 -20.30
CA PRO A 130 15.47 -12.61 -20.34
C PRO A 130 16.21 -12.46 -21.68
N VAL A 131 16.95 -11.37 -21.83
CA VAL A 131 17.78 -11.08 -23.00
C VAL A 131 19.26 -11.04 -22.60
N LYS A 132 20.16 -11.21 -23.57
CA LYS A 132 21.60 -11.07 -23.36
C LYS A 132 21.92 -9.69 -22.81
N GLY A 133 22.70 -9.63 -21.73
CA GLY A 133 23.07 -8.40 -21.04
C GLY A 133 22.15 -8.05 -19.88
N ARG A 134 21.09 -8.86 -19.56
CA ARG A 134 20.21 -8.62 -18.43
C ARG A 134 20.95 -8.59 -17.09
N GLU A 135 22.08 -9.28 -17.00
CA GLU A 135 22.98 -9.36 -15.84
C GLU A 135 23.85 -8.11 -15.64
N LEU A 136 23.84 -7.17 -16.57
CA LEU A 136 24.67 -5.97 -16.47
C LEU A 136 24.19 -5.03 -15.36
N LYS A 137 25.16 -4.31 -14.79
CA LYS A 137 24.87 -3.30 -13.76
C LYS A 137 24.09 -2.11 -14.34
N GLY A 138 23.18 -1.57 -13.53
CA GLY A 138 22.37 -0.40 -13.91
C GLY A 138 21.03 -0.78 -14.55
N ILE A 139 20.67 -2.07 -14.57
CA ILE A 139 19.37 -2.55 -15.03
C ILE A 139 18.53 -2.92 -13.81
N TYR A 140 17.47 -2.16 -13.57
CA TYR A 140 16.63 -2.26 -12.40
C TYR A 140 15.17 -2.50 -12.78
N PHE A 141 14.43 -3.17 -11.91
CA PHE A 141 12.98 -3.17 -12.01
C PHE A 141 12.42 -1.81 -11.56
N ALA A 142 11.33 -1.38 -12.21
CA ALA A 142 10.73 -0.08 -11.93
C ALA A 142 10.38 0.10 -10.44
N MET A 143 9.88 -0.95 -9.78
CA MET A 143 9.51 -0.87 -8.36
C MET A 143 10.68 -0.67 -7.42
N GLU A 144 11.89 -1.11 -7.77
CA GLU A 144 13.10 -0.83 -6.99
C GLU A 144 13.41 0.67 -6.99
N PHE A 145 13.33 1.30 -8.15
CA PHE A 145 13.54 2.74 -8.30
C PHE A 145 12.41 3.58 -7.70
N LEU A 146 11.16 3.24 -8.01
CA LEU A 146 9.99 3.99 -7.57
C LEU A 146 9.83 3.96 -6.04
N SER A 147 10.08 2.81 -5.42
CA SER A 147 10.02 2.68 -3.96
C SER A 147 11.06 3.58 -3.28
N GLN A 148 12.31 3.57 -3.76
CA GLN A 148 13.34 4.48 -3.24
C GLN A 148 12.98 5.95 -3.48
N GLN A 149 12.42 6.29 -4.63
CA GLN A 149 12.02 7.67 -4.91
C GLN A 149 10.89 8.14 -3.99
N ASN A 150 9.89 7.29 -3.74
CA ASN A 150 8.82 7.60 -2.78
C ASN A 150 9.35 7.74 -1.33
N ASP A 151 10.35 6.94 -0.95
CA ASP A 151 11.02 7.07 0.34
C ASP A 151 11.82 8.38 0.44
N ARG A 152 12.53 8.75 -0.62
CA ARG A 152 13.28 10.01 -0.71
C ARG A 152 12.35 11.23 -0.59
N VAL A 153 11.22 11.23 -1.30
CA VAL A 153 10.20 12.29 -1.21
C VAL A 153 9.58 12.36 0.18
N ALA A 154 9.44 11.22 0.86
CA ALA A 154 8.98 11.14 2.25
C ALA A 154 10.04 11.54 3.30
N GLY A 155 11.25 11.94 2.89
CA GLY A 155 12.33 12.32 3.79
C GLY A 155 13.03 11.14 4.47
N ILE A 156 12.79 9.91 4.02
CA ILE A 156 13.45 8.72 4.54
C ILE A 156 14.86 8.63 3.94
N LYS A 157 15.86 8.47 4.82
CA LYS A 157 17.25 8.31 4.39
C LYS A 157 17.43 6.97 3.67
N ILE A 158 18.03 7.03 2.49
CA ILE A 158 18.42 5.87 1.71
C ILE A 158 19.92 5.62 1.95
N ASP A 159 20.31 4.36 2.15
CA ASP A 159 21.73 4.01 2.22
C ASP A 159 22.39 4.33 0.87
N SER A 160 23.43 5.16 0.90
CA SER A 160 24.16 5.59 -0.28
C SER A 160 24.73 4.43 -1.12
N ARG A 161 25.00 3.28 -0.47
CA ARG A 161 25.47 2.07 -1.16
C ARG A 161 24.40 1.34 -1.95
N ALA A 162 23.14 1.51 -1.58
CA ALA A 162 21.98 0.91 -2.23
C ALA A 162 21.22 1.92 -3.13
N GLU A 163 21.70 3.17 -3.22
CA GLU A 163 21.00 4.24 -3.95
C GLU A 163 21.00 4.01 -5.45
N ILE A 164 19.80 3.97 -6.02
CA ILE A 164 19.57 4.00 -7.47
C ILE A 164 19.34 5.46 -7.88
N SER A 165 20.25 6.04 -8.66
CA SER A 165 20.16 7.44 -9.08
C SER A 165 20.30 7.58 -10.59
N ALA A 166 19.37 8.32 -11.20
CA ALA A 166 19.38 8.69 -12.61
C ALA A 166 20.12 10.03 -12.88
N LYS A 167 20.60 10.70 -11.84
CA LYS A 167 21.23 12.02 -11.95
C LYS A 167 22.47 11.96 -12.84
N GLY A 168 22.50 12.77 -13.90
CA GLY A 168 23.62 12.85 -14.85
C GLY A 168 23.79 11.61 -15.72
N LYS A 169 22.78 10.75 -15.86
CA LYS A 169 22.81 9.52 -16.66
C LYS A 169 21.83 9.58 -17.83
N ASN A 170 22.15 8.86 -18.89
CA ASN A 170 21.19 8.53 -19.93
C ASN A 170 20.36 7.34 -19.44
N VAL A 171 19.05 7.50 -19.38
CA VAL A 171 18.13 6.47 -18.87
C VAL A 171 17.25 5.96 -19.99
N LEU A 172 17.18 4.64 -20.10
CA LEU A 172 16.26 3.96 -21.00
C LEU A 172 15.16 3.32 -20.16
N VAL A 173 13.91 3.65 -20.48
CA VAL A 173 12.73 3.02 -19.88
C VAL A 173 12.17 1.99 -20.85
N ILE A 174 12.08 0.74 -20.40
CA ILE A 174 11.51 -0.36 -21.18
C ILE A 174 10.09 -0.63 -20.70
N GLY A 175 9.13 -0.23 -21.52
CA GLY A 175 7.70 -0.31 -21.24
C GLY A 175 7.02 1.06 -21.30
N GLY A 176 5.81 1.10 -21.87
CA GLY A 176 5.03 2.32 -22.11
C GLY A 176 3.72 2.38 -21.33
N GLY A 177 3.58 1.59 -20.27
CA GLY A 177 2.41 1.64 -19.38
C GLY A 177 2.52 2.74 -18.32
N ASP A 178 1.54 2.80 -17.42
CA ASP A 178 1.47 3.81 -16.34
C ASP A 178 2.73 3.81 -15.47
N THR A 179 3.26 2.63 -15.14
CA THR A 179 4.50 2.50 -14.36
C THR A 179 5.73 3.05 -15.09
N GLY A 180 5.78 2.91 -16.42
CA GLY A 180 6.89 3.44 -17.23
C GLY A 180 6.81 4.96 -17.39
N SER A 181 5.64 5.56 -17.19
CA SER A 181 5.45 7.01 -17.22
C SER A 181 5.65 7.68 -15.85
N ASP A 182 5.73 6.90 -14.79
CA ASP A 182 6.00 7.35 -13.43
C ASP A 182 7.47 7.67 -13.22
#